data_88c7c1f54f6924ee72a8921cd0be9508
#
_entry.id   88c7c1f54f6924ee72a8921cd0be9508
#
_cell.length_a   1.000
_cell.length_b   1.000
_cell.length_c   1.000
_cell.angle_alpha   90.00
_cell.angle_beta   90.00
_cell.angle_gamma   90.00
#
_symmetry.space_group_name_H-M   'P 1'
#
loop_
_entity.id
_entity.type
_entity.pdbx_description
1 polymer ?
#
loop_
_entity_poly.entity_id
_entity_poly.type
_entity_poly.pdbx_seq_one_letter_code
_entity_poly.pdbx_strand_id
1 'polypeptide(L)'
;MKLDQLFSIEGKTAVVTGGSRGIGEMITAGFLANGVKVYITARKAGPLIDKAKELSDQYGQECIAIPSDLSSHGGIVEFADELRTRESSVDFLINNAGAAWAEPLDTFSEEG
;
A
#
# COMPACT_ATOMS: atom_id res chain seq x y z
N MET A 1 17.47 25.41 1.87
CA MET A 1 16.60 24.31 1.44
C MET A 1 15.27 24.86 0.97
N LYS A 2 14.79 24.37 -0.17
CA LYS A 2 13.47 24.76 -0.64
C LYS A 2 12.39 23.99 0.11
N LEU A 3 11.23 24.60 0.28
CA LEU A 3 10.14 24.01 1.03
C LEU A 3 9.64 22.71 0.40
N ASP A 4 9.57 22.66 -0.93
CA ASP A 4 9.15 21.45 -1.64
C ASP A 4 10.12 20.28 -1.44
N GLN A 5 11.41 20.54 -1.31
CA GLN A 5 12.40 19.51 -1.01
C GLN A 5 12.25 18.98 0.42
N LEU A 6 11.89 19.86 1.35
CA LEU A 6 11.70 19.48 2.74
C LEU A 6 10.56 18.48 2.92
N PHE A 7 9.49 18.61 2.15
CA PHE A 7 8.31 17.78 2.25
C PHE A 7 8.15 16.77 1.12
N SER A 8 9.19 16.62 0.29
CA SER A 8 9.11 15.69 -0.83
C SER A 8 9.08 14.25 -0.35
N ILE A 9 8.15 13.47 -0.91
CA ILE A 9 8.03 12.03 -0.68
C ILE A 9 8.39 11.22 -1.93
N GLU A 10 8.86 11.90 -2.97
CA GLU A 10 9.24 11.26 -4.23
C GLU A 10 10.29 10.18 -4.00
N GLY A 11 10.13 9.05 -4.68
CA GLY A 11 11.04 7.92 -4.57
C GLY A 11 10.78 7.02 -3.36
N LYS A 12 9.81 7.34 -2.54
CA LYS A 12 9.43 6.52 -1.38
C LYS A 12 8.51 5.37 -1.79
N THR A 13 8.30 4.45 -0.87
CA THR A 13 7.44 3.28 -1.07
C THR A 13 6.35 3.25 0.00
N ALA A 14 5.12 3.04 -0.42
CA ALA A 14 3.96 2.97 0.47
C ALA A 14 3.19 1.68 0.27
N VAL A 15 2.53 1.23 1.33
CA VAL A 15 1.56 0.15 1.30
C VAL A 15 0.22 0.72 1.75
N VAL A 16 -0.83 0.51 0.97
CA VAL A 16 -2.18 0.95 1.30
C VAL A 16 -3.11 -0.26 1.30
N THR A 17 -3.62 -0.63 2.46
CA THR A 17 -4.62 -1.69 2.54
C THR A 17 -5.97 -1.11 2.14
N GLY A 18 -6.74 -1.86 1.35
CA GLY A 18 -7.99 -1.34 0.82
C GLY A 18 -7.79 -0.20 -0.17
N GLY A 19 -6.67 -0.20 -0.90
CA GLY A 19 -6.30 0.90 -1.79
C GLY A 19 -7.04 0.96 -3.12
N SER A 20 -7.91 -0.02 -3.40
CA SER A 20 -8.57 -0.13 -4.70
C SER A 20 -9.87 0.66 -4.83
N ARG A 21 -10.37 1.24 -3.75
CA ARG A 21 -11.61 2.04 -3.79
C ARG A 21 -11.73 2.97 -2.60
N GLY A 22 -12.63 3.94 -2.71
CA GLY A 22 -12.96 4.87 -1.64
C GLY A 22 -11.77 5.69 -1.19
N ILE A 23 -11.65 5.88 0.12
CA ILE A 23 -10.56 6.67 0.71
C ILE A 23 -9.20 6.04 0.40
N GLY A 24 -9.11 4.72 0.40
CA GLY A 24 -7.87 4.03 0.05
C GLY A 24 -7.39 4.36 -1.36
N GLU A 25 -8.31 4.42 -2.32
CA GLU A 25 -7.97 4.81 -3.69
C GLU A 25 -7.50 6.25 -3.75
N MET A 26 -8.15 7.16 -3.03
CA MET A 26 -7.74 8.57 -2.97
C MET A 26 -6.32 8.71 -2.42
N ILE A 27 -6.00 8.01 -1.35
CA ILE A 27 -4.68 8.03 -0.74
C ILE A 27 -3.65 7.48 -1.70
N THR A 28 -3.96 6.36 -2.36
CA THR A 28 -3.09 5.74 -3.36
C THR A 28 -2.79 6.72 -4.50
N ALA A 29 -3.83 7.34 -5.04
CA ALA A 29 -3.68 8.32 -6.12
C ALA A 29 -2.79 9.50 -5.70
N GLY A 30 -2.97 9.99 -4.47
CA GLY A 30 -2.15 11.08 -3.94
C GLY A 30 -0.68 10.70 -3.84
N PHE A 31 -0.38 9.50 -3.37
CA PHE A 31 0.99 9.00 -3.34
C PHE A 31 1.59 8.88 -4.75
N LEU A 32 0.85 8.26 -5.67
CA LEU A 32 1.34 8.07 -7.04
C LEU A 32 1.61 9.41 -7.73
N ALA A 33 0.72 10.38 -7.53
CA ALA A 33 0.89 11.72 -8.10
C ALA A 33 2.14 12.43 -7.57
N ASN A 34 2.64 12.02 -6.42
CA ASN A 34 3.84 12.60 -5.80
C ASN A 34 5.07 11.71 -5.93
N GLY A 35 5.07 10.76 -6.86
CA GLY A 35 6.24 9.94 -7.18
C GLY A 35 6.52 8.80 -6.22
N VAL A 36 5.52 8.39 -5.44
CA VAL A 36 5.63 7.27 -4.50
C VAL A 36 5.19 5.98 -5.19
N LYS A 37 5.99 4.93 -5.03
CA LYS A 37 5.63 3.58 -5.47
C LYS A 37 4.66 3.00 -4.44
N VAL A 38 3.50 2.49 -4.89
CA VAL A 38 2.45 2.04 -3.98
C VAL A 38 2.09 0.59 -4.21
N TYR A 39 2.07 -0.18 -3.13
CA TYR A 39 1.48 -1.52 -3.10
C TYR A 39 0.08 -1.41 -2.53
N ILE A 40 -0.90 -1.96 -3.24
CA ILE A 40 -2.28 -2.02 -2.74
C ILE A 40 -2.68 -3.47 -2.52
N THR A 41 -3.50 -3.71 -1.52
CA THR A 41 -3.98 -5.05 -1.22
C THR A 41 -5.46 -5.05 -0.88
N ALA A 42 -6.13 -6.11 -1.29
CA ALA A 42 -7.53 -6.42 -0.98
C ALA A 42 -7.74 -7.89 -1.27
N ARG A 43 -8.90 -8.43 -0.86
CA ARG A 43 -9.16 -9.87 -1.03
C ARG A 43 -9.47 -10.27 -2.47
N LYS A 44 -10.20 -9.44 -3.21
CA LYS A 44 -10.64 -9.76 -4.58
C LYS A 44 -9.56 -9.37 -5.58
N ALA A 45 -8.89 -10.37 -6.14
CA ALA A 45 -7.76 -10.17 -7.03
C ALA A 45 -8.11 -9.40 -8.31
N GLY A 46 -9.21 -9.77 -8.99
CA GLY A 46 -9.58 -9.15 -10.26
C GLY A 46 -9.72 -7.64 -10.20
N PRO A 47 -10.64 -7.12 -9.38
CA PRO A 47 -10.80 -5.66 -9.24
C PRO A 47 -9.54 -4.96 -8.74
N LEU A 48 -8.77 -5.61 -7.87
CA LEU A 48 -7.54 -5.03 -7.34
C LEU A 48 -6.48 -4.87 -8.42
N ILE A 49 -6.27 -5.90 -9.23
CA ILE A 49 -5.29 -5.89 -10.30
C ILE A 49 -5.69 -4.85 -11.36
N ASP A 50 -6.96 -4.80 -11.72
CA ASP A 50 -7.47 -3.83 -12.68
C ASP A 50 -7.26 -2.40 -12.20
N LYS A 51 -7.53 -2.14 -10.92
CA LYS A 51 -7.34 -0.81 -10.35
C LYS A 51 -5.86 -0.42 -10.29
N ALA A 52 -4.99 -1.34 -9.94
CA ALA A 52 -3.55 -1.08 -9.93
C ALA A 52 -3.05 -0.68 -11.32
N LYS A 53 -3.51 -1.39 -12.35
CA LYS A 53 -3.14 -1.06 -13.73
C LYS A 53 -3.68 0.31 -14.13
N GLU A 54 -4.94 0.58 -13.84
CA GLU A 54 -5.58 1.87 -14.14
C GLU A 54 -4.80 3.02 -13.53
N LEU A 55 -4.49 2.90 -12.25
CA LEU A 55 -3.77 3.96 -11.52
C LEU A 55 -2.32 4.10 -11.99
N SER A 56 -1.64 2.99 -12.28
CA SER A 56 -0.29 3.04 -12.83
C SER A 56 -0.28 3.79 -14.16
N ASP A 57 -1.22 3.48 -15.05
CA ASP A 57 -1.31 4.11 -16.36
C ASP A 57 -1.65 5.61 -16.21
N GLN A 58 -2.56 5.93 -15.29
CA GLN A 58 -3.01 7.31 -15.10
C GLN A 58 -1.90 8.23 -14.57
N TYR A 59 -1.10 7.74 -13.64
CA TYR A 59 -0.08 8.57 -12.96
C TYR A 59 1.34 8.34 -13.46
N GLY A 60 1.56 7.35 -14.32
CA GLY A 60 2.90 7.05 -14.80
C GLY A 60 3.85 6.60 -13.69
N GLN A 61 3.32 5.96 -12.64
CA GLN A 61 4.08 5.51 -11.48
C GLN A 61 3.63 4.12 -11.09
N GLU A 62 4.51 3.33 -10.47
CA GLU A 62 4.21 1.95 -10.13
C GLU A 62 3.16 1.82 -9.02
N CYS A 63 2.03 1.22 -9.35
CA CYS A 63 1.02 0.76 -8.40
C CYS A 63 0.90 -0.75 -8.57
N ILE A 64 1.20 -1.51 -7.53
CA ILE A 64 1.34 -2.96 -7.61
C ILE A 64 0.28 -3.61 -6.72
N ALA A 65 -0.48 -4.54 -7.30
CA ALA A 65 -1.49 -5.28 -6.58
C ALA A 65 -0.90 -6.54 -5.96
N ILE A 66 -1.14 -6.73 -4.67
CA ILE A 66 -0.86 -8.00 -3.98
C ILE A 66 -2.16 -8.44 -3.33
N PRO A 67 -2.94 -9.33 -3.96
CA PRO A 67 -4.18 -9.83 -3.35
C PRO A 67 -3.85 -10.59 -2.07
N SER A 68 -4.59 -10.30 -1.01
CA SER A 68 -4.39 -10.98 0.26
C SER A 68 -5.62 -10.85 1.14
N ASP A 69 -5.77 -11.77 2.09
CA ASP A 69 -6.82 -11.72 3.09
C ASP A 69 -6.20 -11.35 4.44
N LEU A 70 -6.23 -10.06 4.75
CA LEU A 70 -5.65 -9.55 6.00
C LEU A 70 -6.53 -9.79 7.22
N SER A 71 -7.68 -10.44 7.04
CA SER A 71 -8.53 -10.83 8.18
C SER A 71 -8.02 -12.09 8.87
N SER A 72 -7.09 -12.80 8.27
CA SER A 72 -6.49 -14.01 8.83
C SER A 72 -5.01 -13.83 9.11
N HIS A 73 -4.51 -14.55 10.10
CA HIS A 73 -3.09 -14.57 10.41
C HIS A 73 -2.27 -15.05 9.21
N GLY A 74 -2.70 -16.15 8.58
CA GLY A 74 -2.00 -16.70 7.41
C GLY A 74 -1.92 -15.70 6.27
N GLY A 75 -3.00 -14.96 6.01
CA GLY A 75 -3.02 -13.94 4.97
C GLY A 75 -2.08 -12.78 5.25
N ILE A 76 -1.99 -12.36 6.51
CA ILE A 76 -1.06 -11.31 6.94
C ILE A 76 0.39 -11.76 6.70
N VAL A 77 0.72 -12.99 7.10
CA VAL A 77 2.08 -13.54 6.92
C VAL A 77 2.42 -13.65 5.43
N GLU A 78 1.50 -14.15 4.62
CA GLU A 78 1.71 -14.28 3.17
C GLU A 78 1.96 -12.92 2.53
N PHE A 79 1.18 -11.92 2.91
CA PHE A 79 1.35 -10.56 2.39
C PHE A 79 2.71 -9.99 2.78
N ALA A 80 3.08 -10.12 4.05
CA ALA A 80 4.36 -9.63 4.55
C ALA A 80 5.54 -10.31 3.85
N ASP A 81 5.45 -11.63 3.66
CA ASP A 81 6.52 -12.38 2.99
C ASP A 81 6.66 -11.97 1.53
N GLU A 82 5.54 -11.81 0.81
CA GLU A 82 5.57 -11.35 -0.57
C GLU A 82 6.18 -9.95 -0.68
N LEU A 83 5.81 -9.07 0.24
CA LEU A 83 6.33 -7.72 0.26
C LEU A 83 7.84 -7.71 0.50
N ARG A 84 8.33 -8.57 1.42
CA ARG A 84 9.76 -8.68 1.71
C ARG A 84 10.58 -9.16 0.52
N THR A 85 9.98 -9.94 -0.38
CA THR A 85 10.69 -10.36 -1.60
C THR A 85 10.89 -9.23 -2.58
N ARG A 86 10.10 -8.17 -2.46
CA ARG A 86 10.08 -7.05 -3.42
C ARG A 86 10.75 -5.78 -2.89
N GLU A 87 10.71 -5.56 -1.58
CA GLU A 87 11.20 -4.33 -0.95
C GLU A 87 12.02 -4.66 0.29
N SER A 88 13.11 -3.94 0.47
CA SER A 88 13.90 -4.04 1.70
C SER A 88 13.31 -3.21 2.83
N SER A 89 12.52 -2.19 2.49
CA SER A 89 11.88 -1.32 3.46
C SER A 89 10.64 -0.67 2.85
N VAL A 90 9.73 -0.26 3.72
CA VAL A 90 8.52 0.47 3.35
C VAL A 90 8.49 1.76 4.17
N ASP A 91 8.27 2.88 3.52
CA ASP A 91 8.28 4.19 4.17
C ASP A 91 6.94 4.54 4.81
N PHE A 92 5.84 4.12 4.20
CA PHE A 92 4.50 4.43 4.68
C PHE A 92 3.62 3.19 4.67
N LEU A 93 2.88 2.98 5.76
CA LEU A 93 1.86 1.94 5.83
C LEU A 93 0.54 2.59 6.21
N ILE A 94 -0.42 2.53 5.30
CA ILE A 94 -1.76 3.08 5.51
C ILE A 94 -2.72 1.91 5.64
N ASN A 95 -3.26 1.72 6.84
CA ASN A 95 -4.23 0.66 7.08
C ASN A 95 -5.65 1.18 6.91
N ASN A 96 -6.24 0.91 5.76
CA ASN A 96 -7.58 1.36 5.41
C ASN A 96 -8.52 0.17 5.18
N ALA A 97 -8.20 -1.00 5.69
CA ALA A 97 -8.98 -2.22 5.43
C ALA A 97 -10.19 -2.39 6.36
N GLY A 98 -10.48 -1.42 7.20
CA GLY A 98 -11.69 -1.41 8.04
C GLY A 98 -11.58 -2.09 9.39
N ALA A 99 -10.50 -2.76 9.70
CA ALA A 99 -10.29 -3.32 11.02
C ALA A 99 -9.77 -2.23 11.96
N ALA A 100 -10.41 -2.06 13.09
CA ALA A 100 -9.99 -1.09 14.10
C ALA A 100 -8.83 -1.67 14.92
N TRP A 101 -7.65 -1.56 14.36
CA TRP A 101 -6.47 -2.15 14.95
C TRP A 101 -5.24 -1.33 14.58
N ALA A 102 -4.45 -0.99 15.58
CA ALA A 102 -3.26 -0.18 15.37
C ALA A 102 -2.12 -0.64 16.27
N GLU A 103 -1.00 -0.96 15.66
CA GLU A 103 0.24 -1.27 16.34
C GLU A 103 1.39 -0.63 15.55
N PRO A 104 2.49 -0.28 16.21
CA PRO A 104 3.68 0.14 15.47
C PRO A 104 4.11 -0.97 14.51
N LEU A 105 4.63 -0.58 13.35
CA LEU A 105 4.99 -1.56 12.32
C LEU A 105 6.02 -2.58 12.80
N ASP A 106 6.99 -2.16 13.59
CA ASP A 106 8.05 -3.01 14.11
C ASP A 106 7.57 -4.00 15.17
N THR A 107 6.42 -3.71 15.79
CA THR A 107 5.80 -4.58 16.80
C THR A 107 4.48 -5.14 16.30
N PHE A 108 4.20 -5.06 15.01
CA PHE A 108 2.97 -5.50 14.40
C PHE A 108 2.80 -7.00 14.66
N SER A 109 1.85 -7.35 15.52
CA SER A 109 1.74 -8.71 16.03
C SER A 109 0.92 -9.59 15.08
N GLU A 110 1.14 -10.91 15.24
CA GLU A 110 0.38 -11.90 14.49
C GLU A 110 -1.10 -11.93 14.90
N GLU A 111 -1.40 -11.45 16.08
CA GLU A 111 -2.76 -11.42 16.61
C GLU A 111 -3.55 -10.21 16.11
N GLY A 112 -2.85 -9.20 15.70
CA GLY A 112 -3.45 -8.00 15.14
C GLY A 112 -3.83 -8.17 13.67
#